data_23737815949936b5864518ea2e645bd1
#
_entry.id   23737815949936b5864518ea2e645bd1
#
_cell.length_a   1.000
_cell.length_b   1.000
_cell.length_c   1.000
_cell.angle_alpha   90.00
_cell.angle_beta   90.00
_cell.angle_gamma   90.00
#
_symmetry.space_group_name_H-M   'P 1'
#
loop_
_entity.id
_entity.type
_entity.pdbx_description
1 polymer ?
#
loop_
_entity_poly.entity_id
_entity_poly.type
_entity_poly.pdbx_seq_one_letter_code
_entity_poly.pdbx_strand_id
1 'polypeptide(L)'
;MADLPPVELLVCVKCRRELDVPEGGTRPGEALHAELANRTMPEGVTLRAVECLSNCSSGCSVAVRGGAQRWTYVYGNLMEDRDADMVVDGIGRYAATADGIVPWRERPEHFRKNCIARIPPQEF
;
A
#
# COMPACT_ATOMS: atom_id res chain seq x y z
N MET A 1 7.07 25.04 1.80
CA MET A 1 6.74 23.66 1.52
C MET A 1 7.81 22.74 2.05
N ALA A 2 7.43 21.77 2.85
CA ALA A 2 8.42 20.84 3.34
C ALA A 2 8.83 19.90 2.22
N ASP A 3 10.12 19.79 1.97
CA ASP A 3 10.65 18.85 0.99
C ASP A 3 10.75 17.47 1.61
N LEU A 4 9.59 16.80 1.70
CA LEU A 4 9.57 15.45 2.22
C LEU A 4 10.13 14.47 1.20
N PRO A 5 10.84 13.42 1.64
CA PRO A 5 11.35 12.41 0.72
C PRO A 5 10.23 11.75 -0.08
N PRO A 6 10.52 11.29 -1.29
CA PRO A 6 9.53 10.58 -2.10
C PRO A 6 9.00 9.34 -1.39
N VAL A 7 7.76 8.98 -1.71
CA VAL A 7 7.05 7.83 -1.15
C VAL A 7 6.78 6.82 -2.25
N GLU A 8 6.91 5.54 -1.91
CA GLU A 8 6.56 4.44 -2.79
C GLU A 8 5.36 3.69 -2.23
N LEU A 9 4.39 3.43 -3.10
CA LEU A 9 3.28 2.51 -2.82
C LEU A 9 3.59 1.23 -3.59
N LEU A 10 3.89 0.16 -2.87
CA LEU A 10 4.25 -1.13 -3.45
C LEU A 10 3.02 -2.03 -3.44
N VAL A 11 2.70 -2.62 -4.58
CA VAL A 11 1.53 -3.51 -4.70
C VAL A 11 2.00 -4.90 -5.13
N CYS A 12 1.63 -5.93 -4.38
CA CYS A 12 1.95 -7.31 -4.70
C CYS A 12 1.06 -7.77 -5.86
N VAL A 13 1.62 -7.86 -7.07
CA VAL A 13 0.84 -8.22 -8.26
C VAL A 13 0.68 -9.72 -8.44
N LYS A 14 1.42 -10.53 -7.69
CA LYS A 14 1.29 -11.99 -7.75
C LYS A 14 0.27 -12.54 -6.77
N CYS A 15 -0.33 -11.69 -5.95
CA CYS A 15 -1.29 -12.11 -4.93
C CYS A 15 -2.54 -12.70 -5.54
N ARG A 16 -2.93 -13.90 -5.08
CA ARG A 16 -4.14 -14.60 -5.50
C ARG A 16 -5.22 -14.60 -4.44
N ARG A 17 -4.93 -14.07 -3.26
CA ARG A 17 -5.80 -14.16 -2.07
C ARG A 17 -6.21 -15.62 -1.79
N GLU A 18 -5.28 -16.56 -2.04
CA GLU A 18 -5.54 -18.01 -1.93
C GLU A 18 -6.69 -18.49 -2.83
N LEU A 19 -7.02 -17.72 -3.87
CA LEU A 19 -8.02 -18.10 -4.84
C LEU A 19 -7.39 -18.91 -5.96
N ASP A 20 -8.21 -19.79 -6.55
CA ASP A 20 -7.80 -20.58 -7.70
C ASP A 20 -7.95 -19.72 -8.95
N VAL A 21 -6.82 -19.24 -9.48
CA VAL A 21 -6.82 -18.37 -10.65
C VAL A 21 -6.45 -19.21 -11.88
N PRO A 22 -7.30 -19.26 -12.91
CA PRO A 22 -6.99 -19.99 -14.13
C PRO A 22 -5.71 -19.45 -14.78
N GLU A 23 -5.01 -20.33 -15.51
CA GLU A 23 -3.86 -19.91 -16.29
C GLU A 23 -4.28 -18.82 -17.28
N GLY A 24 -3.53 -17.71 -17.32
CA GLY A 24 -3.87 -16.54 -18.13
C GLY A 24 -4.92 -15.62 -17.51
N GLY A 25 -5.50 -15.99 -16.36
CA GLY A 25 -6.46 -15.15 -15.65
C GLY A 25 -5.75 -14.01 -14.87
N THR A 26 -6.51 -12.95 -14.62
CA THR A 26 -5.99 -11.81 -13.86
C THR A 26 -6.03 -12.12 -12.37
N ARG A 27 -4.89 -12.00 -11.69
CA ARG A 27 -4.81 -12.19 -10.25
C ARG A 27 -5.38 -10.97 -9.52
N PRO A 28 -5.97 -11.15 -8.33
CA PRO A 28 -6.46 -10.01 -7.54
C PRO A 28 -5.42 -8.90 -7.35
N GLY A 29 -4.16 -9.25 -7.11
CA GLY A 29 -3.09 -8.26 -6.96
C GLY A 29 -2.84 -7.46 -8.23
N GLU A 30 -2.90 -8.11 -9.39
CA GLU A 30 -2.80 -7.40 -10.67
C GLU A 30 -3.98 -6.46 -10.89
N ALA A 31 -5.19 -6.89 -10.53
CA ALA A 31 -6.37 -6.07 -10.65
C ALA A 31 -6.31 -4.86 -9.72
N LEU A 32 -5.85 -5.03 -8.49
CA LEU A 32 -5.66 -3.92 -7.57
C LEU A 32 -4.64 -2.92 -8.11
N HIS A 33 -3.53 -3.39 -8.62
CA HIS A 33 -2.52 -2.51 -9.23
C HIS A 33 -3.11 -1.71 -10.39
N ALA A 34 -3.88 -2.37 -11.26
CA ALA A 34 -4.51 -1.71 -12.40
C ALA A 34 -5.51 -0.63 -11.95
N GLU A 35 -6.30 -0.91 -10.91
CA GLU A 35 -7.22 0.07 -10.36
C GLU A 35 -6.46 1.28 -9.79
N LEU A 36 -5.38 1.04 -9.07
CA LEU A 36 -4.55 2.12 -8.53
C LEU A 36 -3.86 2.91 -9.63
N ALA A 37 -3.42 2.25 -10.69
CA ALA A 37 -2.77 2.91 -11.84
C ALA A 37 -3.72 3.85 -12.58
N ASN A 38 -5.04 3.61 -12.48
CA ASN A 38 -6.05 4.48 -13.08
C ASN A 38 -6.38 5.71 -12.22
N ARG A 39 -5.82 5.80 -11.02
CA ARG A 39 -6.04 6.95 -10.13
C ARG A 39 -4.85 7.89 -10.20
N THR A 40 -5.09 9.15 -9.87
CA THR A 40 -4.02 10.13 -9.72
C THR A 40 -3.38 9.94 -8.35
N MET A 41 -2.10 9.62 -8.33
CA MET A 41 -1.37 9.49 -7.07
C MET A 41 -1.13 10.86 -6.45
N PRO A 42 -1.12 10.95 -5.11
CA PRO A 42 -0.71 12.19 -4.43
C PRO A 42 0.71 12.60 -4.85
N GLU A 43 1.01 13.89 -4.73
CA GLU A 43 2.33 14.41 -5.07
C GLU A 43 3.42 13.67 -4.29
N GLY A 44 4.47 13.30 -4.99
CA GLY A 44 5.61 12.61 -4.38
C GLY A 44 5.44 11.11 -4.20
N VAL A 45 4.30 10.55 -4.60
CA VAL A 45 4.01 9.12 -4.48
C VAL A 45 4.20 8.43 -5.82
N THR A 46 5.00 7.37 -5.83
CA THR A 46 5.19 6.50 -6.99
C THR A 46 4.56 5.14 -6.73
N LEU A 47 3.70 4.71 -7.65
CA LEU A 47 3.11 3.38 -7.61
C LEU A 47 4.09 2.37 -8.24
N ARG A 48 4.36 1.27 -7.55
CA ARG A 48 5.25 0.23 -8.06
C ARG A 48 4.64 -1.14 -7.88
N ALA A 49 4.73 -1.95 -8.93
CA ALA A 49 4.36 -3.36 -8.86
C ALA A 49 5.55 -4.15 -8.31
N VAL A 50 5.28 -5.04 -7.36
CA VAL A 50 6.29 -5.97 -6.85
C VAL A 50 5.73 -7.39 -6.94
N GLU A 51 6.64 -8.37 -7.07
CA GLU A 51 6.18 -9.75 -7.28
C GLU A 51 5.57 -10.35 -6.02
N CYS A 52 6.12 -10.06 -4.84
CA CYS A 52 5.63 -10.71 -3.63
C CYS A 52 5.98 -9.88 -2.40
N LEU A 53 4.99 -9.77 -1.49
CA LEU A 53 5.19 -9.22 -0.15
C LEU A 53 5.06 -10.30 0.92
N SER A 54 5.02 -11.58 0.50
CA SER A 54 4.96 -12.76 1.38
C SER A 54 3.76 -12.75 2.33
N ASN A 55 2.64 -12.23 1.88
CA ASN A 55 1.42 -12.13 2.70
C ASN A 55 0.21 -12.72 1.96
N CYS A 56 0.40 -13.85 1.28
CA CYS A 56 -0.63 -14.42 0.40
C CYS A 56 -1.90 -14.80 1.15
N SER A 57 -1.80 -15.22 2.41
CA SER A 57 -2.97 -15.60 3.21
C SER A 57 -3.86 -14.40 3.59
N SER A 58 -3.33 -13.20 3.54
CA SER A 58 -4.04 -11.96 3.88
C SER A 58 -3.93 -10.93 2.75
N GLY A 59 -3.79 -11.41 1.50
CA GLY A 59 -3.76 -10.53 0.33
C GLY A 59 -5.15 -9.99 0.00
N CYS A 60 -5.31 -9.01 -0.84
CA CYS A 60 -4.19 -8.34 -1.51
C CYS A 60 -3.39 -7.48 -0.55
N SER A 61 -2.11 -7.30 -0.86
CA SER A 61 -1.21 -6.59 0.04
C SER A 61 -0.55 -5.41 -0.65
N VAL A 62 -0.37 -4.34 0.12
CA VAL A 62 0.42 -3.18 -0.29
C VAL A 62 1.40 -2.84 0.82
N ALA A 63 2.49 -2.19 0.45
CA ALA A 63 3.41 -1.61 1.41
C ALA A 63 3.62 -0.14 1.08
N VAL A 64 3.78 0.68 2.11
CA VAL A 64 4.07 2.10 1.95
C VAL A 64 5.39 2.40 2.63
N ARG A 65 6.29 3.04 1.92
CA ARG A 65 7.60 3.41 2.45
C ARG A 65 8.10 4.69 1.77
N GLY A 66 9.02 5.38 2.42
CA GLY A 66 9.62 6.55 1.79
C GLY A 66 10.58 7.27 2.71
N GLY A 67 11.86 7.27 2.31
CA GLY A 67 12.91 7.96 3.06
C GLY A 67 13.38 7.18 4.29
N ALA A 68 14.52 7.61 4.84
CA ALA A 68 15.17 6.90 5.93
C ALA A 68 14.51 7.18 7.29
N GLN A 69 13.63 8.18 7.37
CA GLN A 69 13.01 8.60 8.64
C GLN A 69 11.55 8.19 8.78
N ARG A 70 10.96 7.61 7.76
CA ARG A 70 9.56 7.16 7.81
C ARG A 70 9.47 5.70 8.20
N TRP A 71 8.47 5.37 9.00
CA TRP A 71 8.07 4.00 9.24
C TRP A 71 7.52 3.40 7.96
N THR A 72 7.79 2.12 7.74
CA THR A 72 7.22 1.35 6.63
C THR A 72 6.05 0.53 7.16
N TYR A 73 4.94 0.54 6.43
CA TYR A 73 3.73 -0.21 6.81
C TYR A 73 3.37 -1.20 5.71
N VAL A 74 2.92 -2.39 6.12
CA VAL A 74 2.37 -3.39 5.21
C VAL A 74 0.91 -3.60 5.61
N TYR A 75 0.02 -3.47 4.64
CA TYR A 75 -1.42 -3.66 4.84
C TYR A 75 -1.90 -4.82 4.00
N GLY A 76 -2.88 -5.56 4.51
CA GLY A 76 -3.43 -6.72 3.84
C GLY A 76 -4.95 -6.66 3.71
N ASN A 77 -5.52 -7.77 3.26
CA ASN A 77 -6.95 -7.97 3.12
C ASN A 77 -7.63 -6.92 2.23
N LEU A 78 -6.92 -6.40 1.23
CA LEU A 78 -7.45 -5.41 0.32
C LEU A 78 -8.25 -6.08 -0.79
N MET A 79 -9.34 -5.43 -1.18
CA MET A 79 -10.19 -5.91 -2.27
C MET A 79 -9.97 -5.05 -3.51
N GLU A 80 -9.62 -5.67 -4.60
CA GLU A 80 -9.28 -4.98 -5.85
C GLU A 80 -10.46 -4.18 -6.43
N ASP A 81 -11.68 -4.59 -6.13
CA ASP A 81 -12.89 -3.94 -6.66
C ASP A 81 -13.49 -2.89 -5.71
N ARG A 82 -12.86 -2.65 -4.55
CA ARG A 82 -13.45 -1.80 -3.51
C ARG A 82 -12.49 -0.79 -2.93
N ASP A 83 -11.23 -1.14 -2.75
CA ASP A 83 -10.36 -0.42 -1.81
C ASP A 83 -9.38 0.56 -2.44
N ALA A 84 -9.36 0.70 -3.77
CA ALA A 84 -8.37 1.54 -4.44
C ALA A 84 -8.42 3.01 -3.99
N ASP A 85 -9.62 3.60 -3.90
CA ASP A 85 -9.75 4.99 -3.49
C ASP A 85 -9.31 5.20 -2.04
N MET A 86 -9.62 4.25 -1.17
CA MET A 86 -9.20 4.29 0.23
C MET A 86 -7.68 4.20 0.33
N VAL A 87 -7.04 3.36 -0.48
CA VAL A 87 -5.57 3.25 -0.50
C VAL A 87 -4.94 4.56 -0.93
N VAL A 88 -5.50 5.22 -1.97
CA VAL A 88 -4.99 6.53 -2.42
C VAL A 88 -5.13 7.57 -1.30
N ASP A 89 -6.25 7.60 -0.60
CA ASP A 89 -6.44 8.51 0.54
C ASP A 89 -5.40 8.23 1.63
N GLY A 90 -5.22 6.97 1.98
CA GLY A 90 -4.28 6.57 3.02
C GLY A 90 -2.83 6.89 2.68
N ILE A 91 -2.41 6.65 1.44
CA ILE A 91 -1.04 6.97 1.03
C ILE A 91 -0.80 8.49 0.98
N GLY A 92 -1.83 9.27 0.65
CA GLY A 92 -1.73 10.73 0.68
C GLY A 92 -1.49 11.24 2.10
N ARG A 93 -2.20 10.69 3.07
CA ARG A 93 -2.01 11.04 4.49
C ARG A 93 -0.61 10.64 4.97
N TYR A 94 -0.16 9.45 4.58
CA TYR A 94 1.18 8.98 4.90
C TYR A 94 2.25 9.89 4.29
N ALA A 95 2.11 10.26 3.03
CA ALA A 95 3.08 11.09 2.33
C ALA A 95 3.17 12.50 2.91
N ALA A 96 2.13 12.97 3.58
CA ALA A 96 2.11 14.28 4.22
C ALA A 96 2.88 14.30 5.56
N THR A 97 3.33 13.15 6.05
CA THR A 97 4.08 13.06 7.31
C THR A 97 5.57 12.97 7.05
N ALA A 98 6.37 13.45 8.00
CA ALA A 98 7.83 13.31 7.96
C ALA A 98 8.29 11.93 8.43
N ASP A 99 7.56 11.32 9.36
CA ASP A 99 7.93 10.06 10.01
C ASP A 99 7.06 8.87 9.61
N GLY A 100 6.06 9.09 8.78
CA GLY A 100 5.14 8.04 8.33
C GLY A 100 4.06 7.69 9.35
N ILE A 101 4.02 8.35 10.50
CA ILE A 101 3.03 8.05 11.52
C ILE A 101 1.83 8.99 11.33
N VAL A 102 0.77 8.43 10.76
CA VAL A 102 -0.48 9.17 10.60
C VAL A 102 -1.26 9.07 11.92
N PRO A 103 -1.82 10.18 12.43
CA PRO A 103 -2.65 10.11 13.64
C PRO A 103 -3.74 9.05 13.49
N TRP A 104 -3.96 8.29 14.56
CA TRP A 104 -4.86 7.14 14.53
C TRP A 104 -6.23 7.45 13.94
N ARG A 105 -6.80 8.60 14.32
CA ARG A 105 -8.13 9.01 13.86
C ARG A 105 -8.18 9.37 12.38
N GLU A 106 -7.03 9.72 11.80
CA GLU A 106 -6.96 10.10 10.39
C GLU A 106 -6.64 8.92 9.48
N ARG A 107 -6.34 7.76 10.04
CA ARG A 107 -6.08 6.56 9.25
C ARG A 107 -7.39 5.99 8.72
N PRO A 108 -7.43 5.55 7.45
CA PRO A 108 -8.58 4.79 6.98
C PRO A 108 -8.85 3.60 7.89
N GLU A 109 -10.12 3.31 8.13
CA GLU A 109 -10.51 2.22 9.03
C GLU A 109 -9.87 0.89 8.64
N HIS A 110 -9.85 0.59 7.35
CA HIS A 110 -9.23 -0.64 6.86
C HIS A 110 -7.76 -0.73 7.27
N PHE A 111 -7.01 0.36 7.15
CA PHE A 111 -5.60 0.39 7.54
C PHE A 111 -5.42 0.17 9.05
N ARG A 112 -6.33 0.71 9.86
CA ARG A 112 -6.26 0.50 11.32
C ARG A 112 -6.44 -0.97 11.69
N LYS A 113 -7.31 -1.68 10.97
CA LYS A 113 -7.67 -3.07 11.27
C LYS A 113 -6.80 -4.10 10.57
N ASN A 114 -6.09 -3.72 9.52
CA ASN A 114 -5.39 -4.65 8.64
C ASN A 114 -3.92 -4.31 8.43
N CYS A 115 -3.31 -3.68 9.41
CA CYS A 115 -1.86 -3.48 9.39
C CYS A 115 -1.20 -4.81 9.75
N ILE A 116 -0.54 -5.42 8.78
CA ILE A 116 0.10 -6.72 8.95
C ILE A 116 1.44 -6.57 9.66
N ALA A 117 2.19 -5.53 9.31
CA ALA A 117 3.49 -5.29 9.88
C ALA A 117 3.84 -3.82 9.75
N ARG A 118 4.67 -3.32 10.66
CA ARG A 118 5.32 -2.04 10.52
C ARG A 118 6.80 -2.20 10.84
N ILE A 119 7.60 -1.47 10.09
CA ILE A 119 9.05 -1.59 10.17
C ILE A 119 9.61 -0.23 10.57
N PRO A 120 10.45 -0.16 11.61
CA PRO A 120 11.03 1.12 12.04
C PRO A 120 11.85 1.78 10.95
N PRO A 121 11.99 3.12 11.01
CA PRO A 121 12.87 3.82 10.08
C PRO A 121 14.30 3.35 10.20
N GLN A 122 15.06 3.52 9.12
CA GLN A 122 16.48 3.20 9.14
C GLN A 122 17.26 4.14 10.07
N GLU A 123 16.77 5.37 10.19
CA GLU A 123 17.38 6.39 11.07
C GLU A 123 16.37 6.81 12.12
N PHE A 124 16.47 6.25 13.31
CA PHE A 124 15.57 6.60 14.42
C PHE A 124 16.32 6.66 15.75
#